data_18ea6f2d2eb2c3e1485a40899f081857
#
_entry.id   18ea6f2d2eb2c3e1485a40899f081857
#
_cell.length_a   1.000
_cell.length_b   1.000
_cell.length_c   1.000
_cell.angle_alpha   90.00
_cell.angle_beta   90.00
_cell.angle_gamma   90.00
#
_symmetry.space_group_name_H-M   'P 1'
#
loop_
_entity.id
_entity.type
_entity.pdbx_description
1 polymer ?
#
loop_
_entity_poly.entity_id
_entity_poly.type
_entity_poly.pdbx_seq_one_letter_code
_entity_poly.pdbx_strand_id
1 'polypeptide(L)'
;DHKSSRGLGDVYKRQVDLCYGRLEENGLRCPFHGWLFAPDGTCLDQPGELPENNRVRHFGQANYPCAERNGMIFAYLGPGDPPPLPAVDCLQAPDSHVFAFKGFLECNYLQAVEVGIDPAHASFLHRYLQDEDTDDSYGRQFRSGTGDDDIPVTWIMRNFPAPTIDVKRTD
;
A
#
# COMPACT_ATOMS: atom_id res chain seq x y z
N ASP A 1 27.03 -8.80 7.13
CA ASP A 1 27.26 -8.22 8.44
C ASP A 1 26.36 -8.87 9.48
N HIS A 2 26.86 -10.01 10.04
CA HIS A 2 26.06 -10.83 10.97
C HIS A 2 25.79 -10.19 12.35
N LYS A 3 26.35 -9.02 12.62
CA LYS A 3 26.15 -8.32 13.91
C LYS A 3 24.87 -7.48 13.94
N SER A 4 24.41 -6.98 12.80
CA SER A 4 23.17 -6.18 12.75
C SER A 4 21.90 -7.06 12.85
N SER A 5 21.97 -8.29 12.37
CA SER A 5 20.83 -9.21 12.45
C SER A 5 20.57 -9.76 13.85
N ARG A 6 21.58 -9.84 14.72
CA ARG A 6 21.38 -10.25 16.12
C ARG A 6 20.71 -9.16 16.95
N GLY A 7 21.05 -7.89 16.69
CA GLY A 7 20.38 -6.75 17.34
C GLY A 7 18.91 -6.63 16.97
N LEU A 8 18.58 -6.84 15.71
CA LEU A 8 17.20 -6.83 15.24
C LEU A 8 16.37 -8.01 15.80
N GLY A 9 16.98 -9.19 15.96
CA GLY A 9 16.29 -10.35 16.53
C GLY A 9 15.94 -10.20 18.01
N ASP A 10 16.79 -9.58 18.80
CA ASP A 10 16.55 -9.34 20.23
C ASP A 10 15.56 -8.19 20.45
N VAL A 11 15.58 -7.17 19.60
CA VAL A 11 14.62 -6.08 19.59
C VAL A 11 13.23 -6.62 19.18
N TYR A 12 13.15 -7.46 18.16
CA TYR A 12 11.90 -8.05 17.69
C TYR A 12 11.20 -8.92 18.74
N LYS A 13 11.96 -9.67 19.54
CA LYS A 13 11.41 -10.55 20.59
C LYS A 13 10.83 -9.83 21.81
N ARG A 14 11.12 -8.53 21.96
CA ARG A 14 10.65 -7.69 23.08
C ARG A 14 9.74 -6.55 22.66
N GLN A 15 9.38 -6.49 21.38
CA GLN A 15 8.49 -5.44 20.85
C GLN A 15 7.06 -5.95 20.86
N VAL A 16 6.15 -5.09 21.31
CA VAL A 16 4.73 -5.23 21.10
C VAL A 16 4.33 -4.22 20.03
N ASP A 17 3.55 -4.68 19.06
CA ASP A 17 3.04 -3.84 18.01
C ASP A 17 2.11 -2.76 18.59
N LEU A 18 2.43 -1.51 18.33
CA LEU A 18 1.65 -0.35 18.79
C LEU A 18 0.25 -0.29 18.15
N CYS A 19 -0.04 -1.07 17.11
CA CYS A 19 -1.40 -1.17 16.56
C CYS A 19 -2.42 -1.71 17.58
N TYR A 20 -1.96 -2.44 18.59
CA TYR A 20 -2.76 -2.89 19.73
C TYR A 20 -2.78 -1.89 20.89
N GLY A 21 -2.14 -0.74 20.71
CA GLY A 21 -2.05 0.32 21.70
C GLY A 21 -3.40 1.01 21.94
N ARG A 22 -3.49 1.68 23.08
CA ARG A 22 -4.65 2.49 23.42
C ARG A 22 -4.44 3.94 23.00
N LEU A 23 -5.33 4.46 22.18
CA LEU A 23 -5.33 5.87 21.81
C LEU A 23 -5.78 6.72 23.01
N GLU A 24 -4.95 7.66 23.40
CA GLU A 24 -5.21 8.66 24.44
C GLU A 24 -5.14 10.08 23.83
N GLU A 25 -5.58 11.08 24.58
CA GLU A 25 -5.65 12.47 24.10
C GLU A 25 -4.32 12.98 23.51
N ASN A 26 -3.20 12.61 24.15
CA ASN A 26 -1.87 13.11 23.78
C ASN A 26 -1.01 12.12 23.01
N GLY A 27 -1.53 10.93 22.67
CA GLY A 27 -0.73 9.94 21.96
C GLY A 27 -1.25 8.52 22.04
N LEU A 28 -0.35 7.58 21.78
CA LEU A 28 -0.62 6.16 21.73
C LEU A 28 0.09 5.46 22.89
N ARG A 29 -0.67 4.80 23.75
CA ARG A 29 -0.13 4.05 24.89
C ARG A 29 0.16 2.61 24.52
N CYS A 30 1.42 2.21 24.72
CA CYS A 30 1.86 0.85 24.50
C CYS A 30 1.14 -0.13 25.46
N PRO A 31 0.59 -1.25 24.96
CA PRO A 31 -0.17 -2.18 25.79
C PRO A 31 0.73 -3.05 26.70
N PHE A 32 2.06 -3.03 26.47
CA PHE A 32 2.96 -3.90 27.21
C PHE A 32 3.39 -3.31 28.55
N HIS A 33 3.99 -2.10 28.55
CA HIS A 33 4.47 -1.45 29.77
C HIS A 33 3.82 -0.10 30.05
N GLY A 34 2.83 0.29 29.25
CA GLY A 34 2.10 1.53 29.45
C GLY A 34 2.84 2.80 29.01
N TRP A 35 3.96 2.67 28.26
CA TRP A 35 4.65 3.85 27.74
C TRP A 35 3.75 4.61 26.78
N LEU A 36 3.71 5.93 26.91
CA LEU A 36 2.91 6.81 26.06
C LEU A 36 3.82 7.52 25.07
N PHE A 37 3.47 7.44 23.80
CA PHE A 37 4.19 8.12 22.71
C PHE A 37 3.29 9.15 22.05
N ALA A 38 3.81 10.37 21.90
CA ALA A 38 3.15 11.41 21.11
C ALA A 38 3.15 11.08 19.62
N PRO A 39 2.34 11.79 18.80
CA PRO A 39 2.32 11.60 17.34
C PRO A 39 3.66 11.81 16.64
N ASP A 40 4.55 12.64 17.22
CA ASP A 40 5.91 12.86 16.72
C ASP A 40 6.91 11.78 17.16
N GLY A 41 6.45 10.75 17.89
CA GLY A 41 7.28 9.69 18.41
C GLY A 41 7.95 9.97 19.75
N THR A 42 7.79 11.16 20.32
CA THR A 42 8.34 11.51 21.63
C THR A 42 7.70 10.66 22.72
N CYS A 43 8.51 10.09 23.62
CA CYS A 43 7.98 9.41 24.79
C CYS A 43 7.51 10.45 25.83
N LEU A 44 6.24 10.37 26.20
CA LEU A 44 5.61 11.29 27.15
C LEU A 44 5.53 10.73 28.56
N ASP A 45 5.42 9.41 28.72
CA ASP A 45 5.17 8.78 30.01
C ASP A 45 5.73 7.36 30.06
N GLN A 46 6.27 6.99 31.21
CA GLN A 46 6.81 5.68 31.53
C GLN A 46 6.32 5.23 32.92
N PRO A 47 5.03 4.87 33.08
CA PRO A 47 4.41 4.69 34.39
C PRO A 47 4.96 3.52 35.20
N GLY A 48 5.60 2.54 34.54
CA GLY A 48 6.24 1.40 35.19
C GLY A 48 7.65 1.65 35.68
N GLU A 49 8.24 2.83 35.38
CA GLU A 49 9.60 3.16 35.76
C GLU A 49 9.62 3.93 37.09
N LEU A 50 10.61 3.63 37.93
CA LEU A 50 10.84 4.43 39.14
C LEU A 50 11.26 5.86 38.74
N PRO A 51 10.90 6.90 39.55
CA PRO A 51 11.21 8.28 39.23
C PRO A 51 12.69 8.55 38.89
N GLU A 52 13.60 7.89 39.59
CA GLU A 52 15.05 7.98 39.39
C GLU A 52 15.51 7.30 38.10
N ASN A 53 14.73 6.37 37.54
CA ASN A 53 15.03 5.63 36.33
C ASN A 53 14.24 6.14 35.12
N ASN A 54 13.30 7.06 35.34
CA ASN A 54 12.46 7.60 34.29
C ASN A 54 13.31 8.39 33.28
N ARG A 55 13.31 7.97 32.05
CA ARG A 55 14.13 8.53 30.94
C ARG A 55 13.29 8.90 29.72
N VAL A 56 12.05 9.36 29.94
CA VAL A 56 11.14 9.76 28.85
C VAL A 56 11.81 10.63 27.78
N ARG A 57 12.72 11.54 28.18
CA ARG A 57 13.42 12.43 27.25
C ARG A 57 14.52 11.75 26.41
N HIS A 58 14.88 10.52 26.73
CA HIS A 58 15.92 9.78 26.06
C HIS A 58 15.39 8.69 25.13
N PHE A 59 14.10 8.43 25.18
CA PHE A 59 13.45 7.43 24.36
C PHE A 59 12.45 8.08 23.41
N GLY A 60 12.39 7.55 22.20
CA GLY A 60 11.41 7.93 21.20
C GLY A 60 11.12 6.74 20.30
N GLN A 61 9.95 6.76 19.73
CA GLN A 61 9.54 5.82 18.68
C GLN A 61 9.76 6.49 17.33
N ALA A 62 10.29 5.77 16.36
CA ALA A 62 10.35 6.27 14.99
C ALA A 62 8.94 6.62 14.52
N ASN A 63 8.80 7.81 13.96
CA ASN A 63 7.57 8.26 13.33
C ASN A 63 7.83 8.62 11.87
N TYR A 64 6.80 8.57 11.07
CA TYR A 64 6.87 8.85 9.64
C TYR A 64 5.73 9.79 9.25
N PRO A 65 6.00 10.83 8.44
CA PRO A 65 4.94 11.67 7.92
C PRO A 65 3.90 10.83 7.19
N CYS A 66 2.65 11.01 7.56
CA CYS A 66 1.53 10.29 6.98
C CYS A 66 0.54 11.25 6.34
N ALA A 67 -0.06 10.82 5.24
CA ALA A 67 -1.17 11.50 4.59
C ALA A 67 -2.29 10.51 4.29
N GLU A 68 -3.52 10.94 4.48
CA GLU A 68 -4.70 10.18 4.04
C GLU A 68 -5.19 10.75 2.72
N ARG A 69 -5.52 9.89 1.76
CA ARG A 69 -6.15 10.27 0.51
C ARG A 69 -7.07 9.14 0.04
N ASN A 70 -8.34 9.46 -0.13
CA ASN A 70 -9.35 8.55 -0.69
C ASN A 70 -9.43 7.20 0.05
N GLY A 71 -9.39 7.23 1.40
CA GLY A 71 -9.46 6.04 2.25
C GLY A 71 -8.17 5.23 2.34
N MET A 72 -7.06 5.72 1.75
CA MET A 72 -5.74 5.11 1.86
C MET A 72 -4.80 5.97 2.70
N ILE A 73 -3.98 5.32 3.53
CA ILE A 73 -2.95 5.97 4.33
C ILE A 73 -1.59 5.74 3.68
N PHE A 74 -0.90 6.83 3.37
CA PHE A 74 0.44 6.86 2.82
C PHE A 74 1.42 7.27 3.91
N ALA A 75 2.51 6.52 4.08
CA ALA A 75 3.59 6.86 4.99
C ALA A 75 4.88 7.10 4.19
N TYR A 76 5.55 8.23 4.44
CA TYR A 76 6.82 8.53 3.80
C TYR A 76 7.97 8.00 4.65
N LEU A 77 8.71 7.04 4.10
CA LEU A 77 9.84 6.37 4.77
C LEU A 77 11.20 6.88 4.31
N GLY A 78 11.23 7.92 3.49
CA GLY A 78 12.46 8.51 2.97
C GLY A 78 13.08 9.56 3.90
N PRO A 79 14.27 10.08 3.55
CA PRO A 79 14.92 11.17 4.29
C PRO A 79 14.30 12.53 3.95
N GLY A 80 14.34 13.46 4.91
CA GLY A 80 13.86 14.83 4.74
C GLY A 80 12.34 14.96 4.66
N ASP A 81 11.88 16.05 4.08
CA ASP A 81 10.45 16.33 3.95
C ASP A 81 9.78 15.44 2.90
N PRO A 82 8.54 15.00 3.14
CA PRO A 82 7.84 14.16 2.18
C PRO A 82 7.55 14.92 0.88
N PRO A 83 7.78 14.32 -0.29
CA PRO A 83 7.30 14.88 -1.53
C PRO A 83 5.77 14.87 -1.58
N PRO A 84 5.14 15.72 -2.41
CA PRO A 84 3.70 15.63 -2.62
C PRO A 84 3.31 14.25 -3.14
N LEU A 85 2.12 13.78 -2.78
CA LEU A 85 1.56 12.56 -3.35
C LEU A 85 1.45 12.67 -4.86
N PRO A 86 1.70 11.59 -5.61
CA PRO A 86 1.61 11.61 -7.07
C PRO A 86 0.20 11.98 -7.53
N ALA A 87 0.13 12.81 -8.57
CA ALA A 87 -1.13 13.27 -9.15
C ALA A 87 -1.71 12.23 -10.12
N VAL A 88 -1.95 11.00 -9.63
CA VAL A 88 -2.63 9.97 -10.42
C VAL A 88 -4.16 10.14 -10.30
N ASP A 89 -4.88 9.76 -11.33
CA ASP A 89 -6.32 10.04 -11.45
C ASP A 89 -7.13 9.55 -10.25
N CYS A 90 -6.88 8.34 -9.77
CA CYS A 90 -7.59 7.78 -8.61
C CYS A 90 -7.34 8.55 -7.31
N LEU A 91 -6.20 9.27 -7.18
CA LEU A 91 -5.91 10.12 -6.03
C LEU A 91 -6.40 11.56 -6.19
N GLN A 92 -6.83 11.95 -7.39
CA GLN A 92 -7.40 13.27 -7.69
C GLN A 92 -8.92 13.27 -7.74
N ALA A 93 -9.53 12.10 -7.88
CA ALA A 93 -10.98 11.97 -7.96
C ALA A 93 -11.66 12.37 -6.63
N PRO A 94 -12.88 12.91 -6.67
CA PRO A 94 -13.67 13.16 -5.47
C PRO A 94 -13.97 11.87 -4.72
N ASP A 95 -14.09 11.93 -3.39
CA ASP A 95 -14.38 10.78 -2.51
C ASP A 95 -15.61 9.98 -2.95
N SER A 96 -16.61 10.66 -3.54
CA SER A 96 -17.82 10.02 -4.06
C SER A 96 -17.59 9.11 -5.28
N HIS A 97 -16.41 9.20 -5.91
CA HIS A 97 -16.04 8.44 -7.10
C HIS A 97 -14.90 7.46 -6.84
N VAL A 98 -14.50 7.29 -5.60
CA VAL A 98 -13.39 6.41 -5.20
C VAL A 98 -13.87 5.43 -4.15
N PHE A 99 -13.48 4.17 -4.33
CA PHE A 99 -13.67 3.12 -3.37
C PHE A 99 -12.35 2.37 -3.18
N ALA A 100 -11.77 2.46 -1.98
CA ALA A 100 -10.57 1.71 -1.63
C ALA A 100 -10.95 0.34 -1.08
N PHE A 101 -10.31 -0.71 -1.58
CA PHE A 101 -10.44 -2.07 -1.05
C PHE A 101 -9.07 -2.71 -0.91
N LYS A 102 -8.99 -3.72 -0.05
CA LYS A 102 -7.77 -4.50 0.17
C LYS A 102 -7.99 -5.94 -0.28
N GLY A 103 -7.15 -6.39 -1.21
CA GLY A 103 -6.99 -7.80 -1.56
C GLY A 103 -5.75 -8.37 -0.88
N PHE A 104 -5.79 -9.64 -0.46
CA PHE A 104 -4.64 -10.36 0.05
C PHE A 104 -4.33 -11.54 -0.88
N LEU A 105 -3.09 -11.58 -1.37
CA LEU A 105 -2.58 -12.66 -2.22
C LEU A 105 -1.48 -13.40 -1.45
N GLU A 106 -1.68 -14.68 -1.22
CA GLU A 106 -0.71 -15.55 -0.51
C GLU A 106 0.44 -15.96 -1.43
N CYS A 107 1.18 -14.99 -1.95
CA CYS A 107 2.32 -15.24 -2.82
C CYS A 107 3.43 -14.20 -2.57
N ASN A 108 4.62 -14.47 -3.10
CA ASN A 108 5.68 -13.47 -3.15
C ASN A 108 5.25 -12.31 -4.04
N TYR A 109 5.56 -11.06 -3.64
CA TYR A 109 5.19 -9.86 -4.38
C TYR A 109 5.65 -9.87 -5.84
N LEU A 110 6.81 -10.49 -6.12
CA LEU A 110 7.36 -10.57 -7.47
C LEU A 110 6.46 -11.40 -8.39
N GLN A 111 5.87 -12.48 -7.89
CA GLN A 111 4.91 -13.28 -8.66
C GLN A 111 3.66 -12.47 -9.04
N ALA A 112 3.18 -11.62 -8.14
CA ALA A 112 2.07 -10.72 -8.43
C ALA A 112 2.45 -9.66 -9.48
N VAL A 113 3.68 -9.13 -9.41
CA VAL A 113 4.21 -8.19 -10.42
C VAL A 113 4.36 -8.86 -11.78
N GLU A 114 4.92 -10.08 -11.83
CA GLU A 114 5.08 -10.84 -13.08
C GLU A 114 3.75 -11.06 -13.79
N VAL A 115 2.70 -11.42 -13.06
CA VAL A 115 1.34 -11.54 -13.62
C VAL A 115 0.84 -10.17 -14.12
N GLY A 116 1.09 -9.10 -13.36
CA GLY A 116 0.62 -7.75 -13.71
C GLY A 116 1.25 -7.17 -14.98
N ILE A 117 2.47 -7.60 -15.32
CA ILE A 117 3.19 -7.13 -16.53
C ILE A 117 3.08 -8.11 -17.72
N ASP A 118 2.49 -9.28 -17.52
CA ASP A 118 2.29 -10.26 -18.61
C ASP A 118 1.06 -9.92 -19.45
N PRO A 119 1.20 -9.45 -20.68
CA PRO A 119 0.06 -9.14 -21.54
C PRO A 119 -0.58 -10.40 -22.14
N ALA A 120 0.14 -11.53 -22.20
CA ALA A 120 -0.34 -12.73 -22.89
C ALA A 120 -1.45 -13.45 -22.11
N HIS A 121 -1.34 -13.49 -20.76
CA HIS A 121 -2.34 -14.18 -19.94
C HIS A 121 -3.75 -13.59 -20.07
N ALA A 122 -3.85 -12.28 -20.27
CA ALA A 122 -5.12 -11.59 -20.40
C ALA A 122 -5.95 -12.08 -21.59
N SER A 123 -5.28 -12.49 -22.66
CA SER A 123 -5.93 -13.03 -23.87
C SER A 123 -6.68 -14.35 -23.64
N PHE A 124 -6.33 -15.07 -22.58
CA PHE A 124 -6.89 -16.39 -22.27
C PHE A 124 -7.59 -16.41 -20.91
N LEU A 125 -6.93 -15.92 -19.85
CA LEU A 125 -7.43 -15.98 -18.48
C LEU A 125 -8.63 -15.03 -18.25
N HIS A 126 -8.56 -13.85 -18.83
CA HIS A 126 -9.64 -12.85 -18.72
C HIS A 126 -10.66 -12.92 -19.85
N ARG A 127 -10.76 -14.09 -20.50
CA ARG A 127 -11.72 -14.30 -21.57
C ARG A 127 -13.10 -14.61 -20.99
N TYR A 128 -14.05 -13.74 -21.29
CA TYR A 128 -15.47 -13.98 -21.06
C TYR A 128 -16.15 -14.19 -22.40
N LEU A 129 -17.01 -15.21 -22.49
CA LEU A 129 -17.78 -15.46 -23.72
C LEU A 129 -18.73 -14.31 -24.03
N GLN A 130 -19.25 -13.68 -22.99
CA GLN A 130 -20.14 -12.52 -23.09
C GLN A 130 -19.47 -11.25 -23.63
N ASP A 131 -18.14 -11.17 -23.63
CA ASP A 131 -17.43 -10.03 -24.23
C ASP A 131 -17.65 -9.89 -25.72
N GLU A 132 -18.08 -10.96 -26.38
CA GLU A 132 -18.43 -10.98 -27.80
C GLU A 132 -19.88 -10.49 -28.02
N ASP A 133 -20.70 -10.48 -26.98
CA ASP A 133 -22.07 -9.97 -27.03
C ASP A 133 -22.07 -8.45 -26.85
N THR A 134 -22.51 -7.74 -27.89
CA THR A 134 -22.59 -6.28 -27.88
C THR A 134 -23.61 -5.72 -26.90
N ASP A 135 -24.57 -6.53 -26.50
CA ASP A 135 -25.64 -6.12 -25.58
C ASP A 135 -25.28 -6.39 -24.12
N ASP A 136 -24.23 -7.19 -23.85
CA ASP A 136 -23.77 -7.46 -22.50
C ASP A 136 -23.18 -6.21 -21.84
N SER A 137 -23.62 -5.95 -20.61
CA SER A 137 -23.19 -4.78 -19.83
C SER A 137 -21.69 -4.81 -19.50
N TYR A 138 -21.11 -6.00 -19.34
CA TYR A 138 -19.69 -6.16 -19.05
C TYR A 138 -18.83 -5.85 -20.27
N GLY A 139 -19.14 -6.41 -21.43
CA GLY A 139 -18.45 -6.10 -22.68
C GLY A 139 -18.54 -4.59 -23.02
N ARG A 140 -19.65 -3.95 -22.68
CA ARG A 140 -19.87 -2.52 -22.87
C ARG A 140 -18.89 -1.64 -22.06
N GLN A 141 -18.50 -2.07 -20.86
CA GLN A 141 -17.58 -1.30 -20.03
C GLN A 141 -16.18 -1.17 -20.66
N PHE A 142 -15.76 -2.16 -21.44
CA PHE A 142 -14.41 -2.17 -22.03
C PHE A 142 -14.36 -1.54 -23.43
N ARG A 143 -15.49 -1.38 -24.08
CA ARG A 143 -15.54 -0.76 -25.44
C ARG A 143 -15.11 0.71 -25.42
N SER A 144 -15.54 1.46 -24.44
CA SER A 144 -15.19 2.87 -24.29
C SER A 144 -13.69 3.13 -24.13
N GLY A 145 -12.94 2.14 -23.63
CA GLY A 145 -11.49 2.25 -23.44
C GLY A 145 -10.68 2.22 -24.75
N THR A 146 -11.28 1.74 -25.86
CA THR A 146 -10.61 1.66 -27.18
C THR A 146 -10.94 2.84 -28.09
N GLY A 147 -11.88 3.68 -27.71
CA GLY A 147 -12.41 4.75 -28.58
C GLY A 147 -13.29 4.25 -29.73
N ASP A 148 -13.56 2.94 -29.76
CA ASP A 148 -14.50 2.30 -30.69
C ASP A 148 -15.51 1.49 -29.87
N ASP A 149 -16.73 1.96 -29.82
CA ASP A 149 -17.80 1.38 -28.99
C ASP A 149 -18.23 -0.03 -29.43
N ASP A 150 -17.79 -0.45 -30.61
CA ASP A 150 -18.20 -1.74 -31.21
C ASP A 150 -17.18 -2.86 -30.91
N ILE A 151 -15.94 -2.52 -30.51
CA ILE A 151 -14.87 -3.52 -30.30
C ILE A 151 -14.46 -3.60 -28.81
N PRO A 152 -14.77 -4.71 -28.11
CA PRO A 152 -14.29 -4.91 -26.76
C PRO A 152 -12.77 -5.01 -26.67
N VAL A 153 -12.15 -4.46 -25.61
CA VAL A 153 -10.70 -4.57 -25.37
C VAL A 153 -10.26 -6.04 -25.32
N THR A 154 -11.03 -6.89 -24.70
CA THR A 154 -10.77 -8.34 -24.61
C THR A 154 -10.75 -9.02 -25.99
N TRP A 155 -11.53 -8.54 -26.95
CA TRP A 155 -11.46 -9.02 -28.32
C TRP A 155 -10.13 -8.66 -29.00
N ILE A 156 -9.65 -7.44 -28.81
CA ILE A 156 -8.34 -7.00 -29.33
C ILE A 156 -7.23 -7.87 -28.74
N MET A 157 -7.23 -8.06 -27.41
CA MET A 157 -6.22 -8.86 -26.71
C MET A 157 -6.19 -10.31 -27.22
N ARG A 158 -7.35 -10.91 -27.52
CA ARG A 158 -7.45 -12.27 -28.06
C ARG A 158 -6.87 -12.44 -29.44
N ASN A 159 -6.99 -11.43 -30.29
CA ASN A 159 -6.50 -11.46 -31.66
C ASN A 159 -4.99 -11.17 -31.73
N PHE A 160 -4.38 -10.68 -30.63
CA PHE A 160 -2.95 -10.41 -30.54
C PHE A 160 -2.34 -11.10 -29.31
N PRO A 161 -2.39 -12.45 -29.25
CA PRO A 161 -1.93 -13.20 -28.08
C PRO A 161 -0.40 -13.21 -27.90
N ALA A 162 0.35 -12.77 -28.91
CA ALA A 162 1.80 -12.67 -28.87
C ALA A 162 2.22 -11.18 -29.00
N PRO A 163 2.18 -10.40 -27.92
CA PRO A 163 2.53 -8.99 -27.98
C PRO A 163 4.02 -8.79 -28.23
N THR A 164 4.35 -7.71 -28.93
CA THR A 164 5.73 -7.22 -29.04
C THR A 164 6.02 -6.27 -27.89
N ILE A 165 7.09 -6.51 -27.15
CA ILE A 165 7.50 -5.69 -26.01
C ILE A 165 8.77 -4.94 -26.38
N ASP A 166 8.69 -3.61 -26.45
CA ASP A 166 9.82 -2.71 -26.64
C ASP A 166 10.22 -2.09 -25.30
N VAL A 167 11.47 -2.30 -24.89
CA VAL A 167 12.02 -1.71 -23.66
C VAL A 167 12.87 -0.50 -24.02
N LYS A 168 12.43 0.68 -23.61
CA LYS A 168 13.22 1.92 -23.71
C LYS A 168 13.72 2.31 -22.32
N ARG A 169 15.04 2.49 -22.19
CA ARG A 169 15.59 3.17 -21.01
C ARG A 169 15.32 4.66 -21.13
N THR A 170 14.68 5.21 -20.14
CA THR A 170 14.65 6.67 -19.92
C THR A 170 15.74 6.99 -18.90
N ASP A 171 16.67 7.85 -19.29
CA ASP A 171 17.72 8.38 -18.40
C ASP A 171 17.12 9.26 -17.31
#